data_6754b68959085331f233bd151d063422
#
_entry.id   6754b68959085331f233bd151d063422
#
_cell.length_a   1.000
_cell.length_b   1.000
_cell.length_c   1.000
_cell.angle_alpha   90.00
_cell.angle_beta   90.00
_cell.angle_gamma   90.00
#
_symmetry.space_group_name_H-M   'P 1'
#
loop_
_entity.id
_entity.type
_entity.pdbx_description
1 polymer ?
#
loop_
_entity_poly.entity_id
_entity_poly.type
_entity_poly.pdbx_seq_one_letter_code
_entity_poly.pdbx_strand_id
1 'polypeptide(L)'
;MTLNDIRNRSGLLLLVIGLGMLGFIFMDLMNSGTSLFQKGQNLLLKLDGTEVTFTNFEKELEQNINIKYASAFGSVNITQTQRDSERDLLWEEKVEGILLAKKFNQSGIIVGQTETWDLISGEITGNQAQLFSFFFRDQTESGEWNQYDPEMIQSWIEIGSDNPQWPRYLFFKNRIVKERQDLKYYNAIKKGLYATRHDGEAYYIEQTQSSGGKYIYIPTTNSEFLTEPSEKEIKKYYKNNKLDFPNSPNREVTYFTFNLTASESDKLDIINEMVELEQGFRNTTNIEEFINQHGDNRYSLTTISTQLFTDLSEKHAIKNDVIQPYIENKLCRMGRVIDSSKDSVVIAYLDRELYASDQTLNEIYSDVFDIINNNPKLIDLDKITSETGVRSRNVILQKMDKTVPGLGLSRQIVRWAFNQETKIQEPKFFDLENKYIIAIVSNINEDETKALSEVYDDIKLKLQNKNTAQAIVDEITKSDYTSINDIANAFNAKVNPIDGLRLNSDIFGKEGYNPGAIGAFFGATENTISPPFISDNGVFVFQKEQKNSINNPANFNQYQKLITRNYHSEVDLLLIDAIKMDKDMTDNRFNFY
;
A
#
# COMPACT_ATOMS: atom_id res chain seq x y z
N MET A 1 46.49 -44.64 -20.26
CA MET A 1 45.56 -44.08 -21.24
C MET A 1 46.33 -43.13 -22.13
N THR A 2 46.40 -43.45 -23.40
CA THR A 2 47.12 -42.62 -24.36
C THR A 2 46.22 -41.47 -24.83
N LEU A 3 46.83 -40.32 -25.25
CA LEU A 3 46.10 -39.14 -25.80
C LEU A 3 45.15 -39.50 -26.98
N ASN A 4 45.40 -40.61 -27.65
CA ASN A 4 44.58 -41.14 -28.74
C ASN A 4 43.25 -41.76 -28.24
N ASP A 5 43.26 -42.38 -27.03
CA ASP A 5 42.06 -42.96 -26.45
C ASP A 5 41.07 -41.87 -25.98
N ILE A 6 41.59 -40.71 -25.56
CA ILE A 6 40.80 -39.54 -25.17
C ILE A 6 40.16 -38.87 -26.39
N ARG A 7 40.91 -38.79 -27.52
CA ARG A 7 40.41 -38.22 -28.78
C ARG A 7 39.34 -39.07 -29.43
N ASN A 8 39.41 -40.37 -29.36
CA ASN A 8 38.41 -41.28 -29.91
C ASN A 8 37.13 -41.37 -29.02
N ARG A 9 37.17 -40.89 -27.78
CA ARG A 9 36.02 -40.85 -26.86
C ARG A 9 35.53 -39.42 -26.62
N SER A 10 36.06 -38.41 -27.34
CA SER A 10 35.69 -36.99 -27.18
C SER A 10 34.20 -36.74 -27.43
N GLY A 11 33.58 -37.50 -28.34
CA GLY A 11 32.12 -37.45 -28.57
C GLY A 11 31.30 -37.92 -27.37
N LEU A 12 31.78 -38.99 -26.69
CA LEU A 12 31.13 -39.49 -25.49
C LEU A 12 31.32 -38.56 -24.30
N LEU A 13 32.48 -37.91 -24.19
CA LEU A 13 32.77 -36.91 -23.16
C LEU A 13 31.94 -35.62 -23.37
N LEU A 14 31.78 -35.15 -24.61
CA LEU A 14 30.89 -34.06 -24.98
C LEU A 14 29.41 -34.39 -24.69
N LEU A 15 29.01 -35.63 -24.91
CA LEU A 15 27.65 -36.10 -24.63
C LEU A 15 27.38 -36.15 -23.11
N VAL A 16 28.35 -36.59 -22.31
CA VAL A 16 28.22 -36.63 -20.84
C VAL A 16 28.22 -35.23 -20.25
N ILE A 17 29.08 -34.31 -20.76
CA ILE A 17 29.08 -32.90 -20.33
C ILE A 17 27.77 -32.21 -20.78
N GLY A 18 27.30 -32.48 -22.01
CA GLY A 18 26.04 -31.96 -22.53
C GLY A 18 24.82 -32.46 -21.73
N LEU A 19 24.79 -33.73 -21.34
CA LEU A 19 23.76 -34.29 -20.46
C LEU A 19 23.85 -33.72 -19.04
N GLY A 20 25.09 -33.50 -18.54
CA GLY A 20 25.29 -32.85 -17.23
C GLY A 20 24.79 -31.39 -17.22
N MET A 21 25.11 -30.64 -18.26
CA MET A 21 24.59 -29.27 -18.44
C MET A 21 23.07 -29.24 -18.65
N LEU A 22 22.53 -30.15 -19.44
CA LEU A 22 21.08 -30.33 -19.59
C LEU A 22 20.42 -30.71 -18.26
N GLY A 23 21.04 -31.60 -17.48
CA GLY A 23 20.58 -31.96 -16.13
C GLY A 23 20.60 -30.78 -15.16
N PHE A 24 21.63 -29.96 -15.22
CA PHE A 24 21.73 -28.75 -14.42
C PHE A 24 20.68 -27.71 -14.82
N ILE A 25 20.50 -27.46 -16.11
CA ILE A 25 19.44 -26.59 -16.63
C ILE A 25 18.06 -27.12 -16.28
N PHE A 26 17.86 -28.43 -16.33
CA PHE A 26 16.60 -29.07 -15.97
C PHE A 26 16.34 -29.00 -14.45
N MET A 27 17.38 -29.15 -13.63
CA MET A 27 17.30 -29.02 -12.18
C MET A 27 17.06 -27.58 -11.75
N ASP A 28 17.67 -26.59 -12.41
CA ASP A 28 17.44 -25.16 -12.19
C ASP A 28 16.02 -24.76 -12.66
N LEU A 29 15.53 -25.32 -13.76
CA LEU A 29 14.15 -25.16 -14.24
C LEU A 29 13.13 -25.80 -13.29
N MET A 30 13.45 -26.92 -12.66
CA MET A 30 12.58 -27.56 -11.65
C MET A 30 12.62 -26.84 -10.31
N ASN A 31 13.78 -26.32 -9.89
CA ASN A 31 13.93 -25.54 -8.65
C ASN A 31 13.38 -24.13 -8.76
N SER A 32 13.37 -23.52 -9.95
CA SER A 32 12.78 -22.20 -10.20
C SER A 32 11.25 -22.20 -10.24
N GLY A 33 10.58 -23.35 -10.05
CA GLY A 33 9.12 -23.47 -10.05
C GLY A 33 8.45 -23.23 -11.41
N THR A 34 9.24 -23.08 -12.50
CA THR A 34 8.74 -22.92 -13.86
C THR A 34 8.72 -24.23 -14.59
N SER A 35 7.68 -25.05 -14.39
CA SER A 35 7.46 -26.25 -15.19
C SER A 35 6.96 -25.87 -16.58
N LEU A 36 7.75 -26.15 -17.60
CA LEU A 36 7.41 -25.96 -19.02
C LEU A 36 6.19 -26.79 -19.50
N PHE A 37 5.59 -27.59 -18.62
CA PHE A 37 4.58 -28.59 -18.98
C PHE A 37 3.16 -28.30 -18.48
N GLN A 38 2.92 -27.21 -17.74
CA GLN A 38 1.55 -26.84 -17.34
C GLN A 38 1.05 -25.61 -18.07
N LYS A 39 0.16 -25.82 -19.05
CA LYS A 39 -0.69 -24.77 -19.61
C LYS A 39 -1.49 -24.14 -18.47
N GLY A 40 -1.12 -22.92 -18.06
CA GLY A 40 -1.74 -22.18 -16.96
C GLY A 40 -0.76 -21.61 -15.93
N GLN A 41 0.44 -22.19 -15.78
CA GLN A 41 1.44 -21.71 -14.78
C GLN A 41 2.13 -20.40 -15.15
N ASN A 42 2.02 -19.93 -16.40
CA ASN A 42 2.61 -18.65 -16.85
C ASN A 42 1.55 -17.54 -17.01
N LEU A 43 0.31 -17.80 -16.62
CA LEU A 43 -0.76 -16.82 -16.72
C LEU A 43 -0.68 -15.84 -15.52
N LEU A 44 -0.34 -14.59 -15.79
CA LEU A 44 -0.27 -13.52 -14.77
C LEU A 44 -1.62 -12.83 -14.60
N LEU A 45 -2.26 -12.45 -15.70
CA LEU A 45 -3.53 -11.73 -15.72
C LEU A 45 -4.44 -12.33 -16.80
N LYS A 46 -5.70 -12.56 -16.45
CA LYS A 46 -6.77 -12.77 -17.42
C LYS A 46 -7.89 -11.76 -17.14
N LEU A 47 -8.23 -10.94 -18.13
CA LEU A 47 -9.21 -9.87 -17.99
C LEU A 47 -10.01 -9.71 -19.29
N ASP A 48 -11.33 -9.81 -19.20
CA ASP A 48 -12.27 -9.68 -20.33
C ASP A 48 -11.86 -10.54 -21.58
N GLY A 49 -11.35 -11.75 -21.31
CA GLY A 49 -10.88 -12.69 -22.33
C GLY A 49 -9.45 -12.48 -22.85
N THR A 50 -8.77 -11.41 -22.44
CA THR A 50 -7.37 -11.15 -22.76
C THR A 50 -6.46 -11.77 -21.70
N GLU A 51 -5.42 -12.45 -22.14
CA GLU A 51 -4.44 -13.10 -21.27
C GLU A 51 -3.08 -12.41 -21.37
N VAL A 52 -2.47 -12.12 -20.22
CA VAL A 52 -1.11 -11.60 -20.09
C VAL A 52 -0.27 -12.64 -19.36
N THR A 53 0.81 -13.08 -20.02
CA THR A 53 1.74 -14.03 -19.41
C THR A 53 2.77 -13.33 -18.54
N PHE A 54 3.23 -14.01 -17.49
CA PHE A 54 4.31 -13.51 -16.64
C PHE A 54 5.58 -13.17 -17.42
N THR A 55 6.00 -14.06 -18.33
CA THR A 55 7.20 -13.85 -19.14
C THR A 55 7.11 -12.58 -20.00
N ASN A 56 5.95 -12.33 -20.62
CA ASN A 56 5.78 -11.11 -21.44
C ASN A 56 5.73 -9.86 -20.57
N PHE A 57 5.10 -9.95 -19.41
CA PHE A 57 5.02 -8.85 -18.47
C PHE A 57 6.41 -8.47 -17.91
N GLU A 58 7.20 -9.46 -17.47
CA GLU A 58 8.57 -9.20 -16.98
C GLU A 58 9.48 -8.65 -18.08
N LYS A 59 9.38 -9.18 -19.30
CA LYS A 59 10.13 -8.63 -20.43
C LYS A 59 9.82 -7.16 -20.66
N GLU A 60 8.57 -6.79 -20.59
CA GLU A 60 8.14 -5.39 -20.77
C GLU A 60 8.55 -4.52 -19.58
N LEU A 61 8.48 -5.06 -18.36
CA LEU A 61 8.97 -4.38 -17.15
C LEU A 61 10.46 -4.06 -17.27
N GLU A 62 11.29 -5.04 -17.67
CA GLU A 62 12.72 -4.82 -17.88
C GLU A 62 12.99 -3.79 -18.98
N GLN A 63 12.23 -3.83 -20.08
CA GLN A 63 12.35 -2.82 -21.14
C GLN A 63 12.00 -1.42 -20.61
N ASN A 64 10.93 -1.27 -19.84
CA ASN A 64 10.52 -0.01 -19.26
C ASN A 64 11.57 0.54 -18.27
N ILE A 65 12.11 -0.34 -17.41
CA ILE A 65 13.18 0.00 -16.47
C ILE A 65 14.44 0.45 -17.22
N ASN A 66 14.87 -0.31 -18.22
CA ASN A 66 16.03 0.05 -19.03
C ASN A 66 15.86 1.41 -19.71
N ILE A 67 14.69 1.69 -20.31
CA ILE A 67 14.43 2.96 -20.99
C ILE A 67 14.43 4.15 -20.01
N LYS A 68 13.88 3.96 -18.79
CA LYS A 68 13.73 5.02 -17.81
C LYS A 68 15.00 5.30 -17.01
N TYR A 69 15.76 4.25 -16.67
CA TYR A 69 16.81 4.32 -15.66
C TYR A 69 18.23 3.99 -16.18
N ALA A 70 18.38 3.60 -17.45
CA ALA A 70 19.71 3.36 -17.99
C ALA A 70 20.55 4.65 -17.94
N SER A 71 21.74 4.55 -17.37
CA SER A 71 22.73 5.61 -17.42
C SER A 71 23.29 5.77 -18.84
N ALA A 72 24.06 6.87 -19.09
CA ALA A 72 24.78 7.07 -20.33
C ALA A 72 25.73 5.90 -20.68
N PHE A 73 26.11 5.09 -19.69
CA PHE A 73 26.98 3.92 -19.86
C PHE A 73 26.20 2.59 -19.94
N GLY A 74 24.86 2.64 -20.04
CA GLY A 74 24.01 1.46 -20.17
C GLY A 74 23.78 0.68 -18.87
N SER A 75 24.34 1.10 -17.75
CA SER A 75 24.08 0.46 -16.46
C SER A 75 22.75 0.93 -15.86
N VAL A 76 21.96 -0.02 -15.37
CA VAL A 76 20.72 0.25 -14.64
C VAL A 76 20.97 0.00 -13.17
N ASN A 77 20.83 1.03 -12.36
CA ASN A 77 20.94 0.93 -10.91
C ASN A 77 19.66 1.43 -10.25
N ILE A 78 18.79 0.50 -9.88
CA ILE A 78 17.52 0.76 -9.19
C ILE A 78 17.42 -0.08 -7.94
N THR A 79 16.77 0.47 -6.92
CA THR A 79 16.46 -0.28 -5.70
C THR A 79 15.30 -1.25 -5.95
N GLN A 80 15.17 -2.27 -5.09
CA GLN A 80 14.02 -3.19 -5.15
C GLN A 80 12.68 -2.44 -5.02
N THR A 81 12.62 -1.42 -4.18
CA THR A 81 11.41 -0.59 -4.02
C THR A 81 11.04 0.14 -5.32
N GLN A 82 12.02 0.67 -6.05
CA GLN A 82 11.78 1.30 -7.35
C GLN A 82 11.29 0.28 -8.37
N ARG A 83 11.88 -0.92 -8.40
CA ARG A 83 11.45 -2.01 -9.28
C ARG A 83 10.00 -2.43 -8.99
N ASP A 84 9.65 -2.56 -7.72
CA ASP A 84 8.28 -2.91 -7.29
C ASP A 84 7.28 -1.81 -7.68
N SER A 85 7.66 -0.54 -7.57
CA SER A 85 6.83 0.58 -8.03
C SER A 85 6.60 0.55 -9.54
N GLU A 86 7.66 0.28 -10.34
CA GLU A 86 7.52 0.15 -11.80
C GLU A 86 6.65 -1.04 -12.20
N ARG A 87 6.71 -2.14 -11.45
CA ARG A 87 5.86 -3.31 -11.64
C ARG A 87 4.39 -2.98 -11.39
N ASP A 88 4.10 -2.28 -10.29
CA ASP A 88 2.75 -1.87 -9.95
C ASP A 88 2.18 -0.90 -11.00
N LEU A 89 2.98 0.06 -11.45
CA LEU A 89 2.59 0.98 -12.53
C LEU A 89 2.29 0.25 -13.84
N LEU A 90 3.15 -0.69 -14.24
CA LEU A 90 2.91 -1.50 -15.44
C LEU A 90 1.67 -2.38 -15.32
N TRP A 91 1.39 -2.90 -14.12
CA TRP A 91 0.19 -3.68 -13.86
C TRP A 91 -1.08 -2.86 -14.09
N GLU A 92 -1.17 -1.68 -13.47
CA GLU A 92 -2.32 -0.78 -13.65
C GLU A 92 -2.46 -0.37 -15.13
N GLU A 93 -1.35 -0.05 -15.78
CA GLU A 93 -1.34 0.28 -17.22
C GLU A 93 -1.87 -0.86 -18.10
N LYS A 94 -1.57 -2.13 -17.74
CA LYS A 94 -2.10 -3.31 -18.45
C LYS A 94 -3.59 -3.51 -18.20
N VAL A 95 -4.04 -3.41 -16.97
CA VAL A 95 -5.45 -3.52 -16.60
C VAL A 95 -6.28 -2.46 -17.32
N GLU A 96 -5.91 -1.19 -17.20
CA GLU A 96 -6.57 -0.09 -17.89
C GLU A 96 -6.55 -0.27 -19.42
N GLY A 97 -5.38 -0.62 -19.97
CA GLY A 97 -5.20 -0.79 -21.40
C GLY A 97 -6.14 -1.85 -21.98
N ILE A 98 -6.30 -2.99 -21.31
CA ILE A 98 -7.22 -4.05 -21.71
C ILE A 98 -8.67 -3.58 -21.65
N LEU A 99 -9.07 -2.93 -20.55
CA LEU A 99 -10.43 -2.43 -20.34
C LEU A 99 -10.82 -1.37 -21.38
N LEU A 100 -9.92 -0.43 -21.65
CA LEU A 100 -10.19 0.70 -22.53
C LEU A 100 -10.05 0.35 -24.00
N ALA A 101 -9.17 -0.56 -24.42
CA ALA A 101 -8.95 -0.92 -25.82
C ALA A 101 -10.25 -1.34 -26.52
N LYS A 102 -11.06 -2.16 -25.85
CA LYS A 102 -12.37 -2.58 -26.38
C LYS A 102 -13.34 -1.40 -26.50
N LYS A 103 -13.30 -0.48 -25.52
CA LYS A 103 -14.13 0.72 -25.51
C LYS A 103 -13.74 1.70 -26.61
N PHE A 104 -12.45 1.89 -26.86
CA PHE A 104 -11.95 2.72 -27.96
C PHE A 104 -12.42 2.19 -29.30
N ASN A 105 -12.28 0.88 -29.53
CA ASN A 105 -12.75 0.24 -30.77
C ASN A 105 -14.26 0.41 -30.97
N GLN A 106 -15.05 0.19 -29.92
CA GLN A 106 -16.51 0.35 -29.96
C GLN A 106 -16.95 1.80 -30.21
N SER A 107 -16.18 2.77 -29.72
CA SER A 107 -16.50 4.19 -29.84
C SER A 107 -15.83 4.86 -31.04
N GLY A 108 -15.05 4.11 -31.85
CA GLY A 108 -14.31 4.66 -32.99
C GLY A 108 -13.21 5.66 -32.60
N ILE A 109 -12.68 5.55 -31.38
CA ILE A 109 -11.63 6.46 -30.89
C ILE A 109 -10.28 5.98 -31.41
N ILE A 110 -9.70 6.78 -32.28
CA ILE A 110 -8.38 6.58 -32.86
C ILE A 110 -7.53 7.84 -32.71
N VAL A 111 -6.21 7.66 -32.71
CA VAL A 111 -5.22 8.73 -32.85
C VAL A 111 -4.42 8.43 -34.10
N GLY A 112 -4.57 9.29 -35.09
CA GLY A 112 -3.91 9.14 -36.41
C GLY A 112 -2.45 9.60 -36.40
N GLN A 113 -1.74 9.34 -37.50
CA GLN A 113 -0.32 9.73 -37.62
C GLN A 113 -0.11 11.24 -37.52
N THR A 114 -0.94 12.03 -38.19
CA THR A 114 -0.87 13.50 -38.15
C THR A 114 -1.04 14.01 -36.72
N GLU A 115 -2.09 13.56 -36.00
CA GLU A 115 -2.35 13.95 -34.62
C GLU A 115 -1.22 13.50 -33.67
N THR A 116 -0.61 12.33 -33.93
CA THR A 116 0.57 11.87 -33.17
C THR A 116 1.75 12.81 -33.40
N TRP A 117 1.95 13.25 -34.64
CA TRP A 117 3.00 14.21 -34.97
C TRP A 117 2.75 15.58 -34.31
N ASP A 118 1.54 16.09 -34.39
CA ASP A 118 1.17 17.38 -33.74
C ASP A 118 1.44 17.36 -32.22
N LEU A 119 1.28 16.20 -31.58
CA LEU A 119 1.64 16.00 -30.17
C LEU A 119 3.16 15.94 -29.96
N ILE A 120 3.89 15.27 -30.84
CA ILE A 120 5.35 15.15 -30.78
C ILE A 120 6.01 16.49 -31.08
N SER A 121 5.54 17.23 -32.08
CA SER A 121 6.07 18.54 -32.45
C SER A 121 5.72 19.66 -31.48
N GLY A 122 4.75 19.44 -30.58
CA GLY A 122 4.31 20.41 -29.59
C GLY A 122 3.20 21.34 -30.05
N GLU A 123 2.62 21.14 -31.24
CA GLU A 123 1.44 21.87 -31.70
C GLU A 123 0.19 21.55 -30.86
N ILE A 124 0.10 20.30 -30.38
CA ILE A 124 -0.89 19.87 -29.38
C ILE A 124 -0.17 19.57 -28.08
N THR A 125 -0.65 20.13 -26.98
CA THR A 125 -0.07 19.89 -25.66
C THR A 125 -0.69 18.69 -24.97
N GLY A 126 0.14 17.95 -24.20
CA GLY A 126 -0.24 16.80 -23.37
C GLY A 126 0.87 16.48 -22.38
N ASN A 127 0.56 15.80 -21.28
CA ASN A 127 1.57 15.48 -20.27
C ASN A 127 2.68 14.58 -20.83
N GLN A 128 2.32 13.54 -21.57
CA GLN A 128 3.29 12.64 -22.18
C GLN A 128 4.07 13.30 -23.31
N ALA A 129 3.44 14.23 -24.06
CA ALA A 129 4.11 15.02 -25.06
C ALA A 129 5.16 15.98 -24.45
N GLN A 130 4.86 16.58 -23.29
CA GLN A 130 5.84 17.39 -22.54
C GLN A 130 6.98 16.55 -21.99
N LEU A 131 6.70 15.36 -21.45
CA LEU A 131 7.73 14.42 -21.03
C LEU A 131 8.59 13.97 -22.21
N PHE A 132 7.99 13.67 -23.35
CA PHE A 132 8.70 13.34 -24.56
C PHE A 132 9.71 14.44 -24.93
N SER A 133 9.23 15.67 -25.07
CA SER A 133 10.10 16.80 -25.40
C SER A 133 11.19 17.05 -24.36
N PHE A 134 10.94 16.75 -23.09
CA PHE A 134 11.96 16.81 -22.03
C PHE A 134 13.05 15.74 -22.20
N PHE A 135 12.68 14.49 -22.46
CA PHE A 135 13.63 13.37 -22.56
C PHE A 135 14.42 13.32 -23.88
N PHE A 136 13.95 14.02 -24.90
CA PHE A 136 14.57 14.05 -26.24
C PHE A 136 15.23 15.40 -26.56
N ARG A 137 15.71 16.10 -25.54
CA ARG A 137 16.59 17.27 -25.70
C ARG A 137 18.04 16.83 -25.72
N ASP A 138 18.83 17.47 -26.57
CA ASP A 138 20.27 17.30 -26.58
C ASP A 138 20.94 18.18 -25.52
N GLN A 139 22.15 17.81 -25.13
CA GLN A 139 23.03 18.65 -24.31
C GLN A 139 24.08 19.30 -25.20
N THR A 140 24.43 20.56 -24.87
CA THR A 140 25.60 21.23 -25.43
C THR A 140 26.88 20.58 -24.93
N GLU A 141 28.03 20.86 -25.60
CA GLU A 141 29.35 20.44 -25.09
C GLU A 141 29.67 20.98 -23.69
N SER A 142 29.04 22.11 -23.31
CA SER A 142 29.14 22.67 -21.95
C SER A 142 28.21 22.01 -20.91
N GLY A 143 27.40 21.03 -21.31
CA GLY A 143 26.46 20.32 -20.43
C GLY A 143 25.12 21.01 -20.22
N GLU A 144 24.84 22.11 -20.91
CA GLU A 144 23.53 22.78 -20.88
C GLU A 144 22.54 22.06 -21.78
N TRP A 145 21.26 22.02 -21.36
CA TRP A 145 20.20 21.40 -22.17
C TRP A 145 19.74 22.34 -23.29
N ASN A 146 19.80 21.83 -24.54
CA ASN A 146 19.23 22.51 -25.69
C ASN A 146 17.70 22.57 -25.61
N GLN A 147 17.10 23.45 -26.40
CA GLN A 147 15.67 23.41 -26.66
C GLN A 147 15.34 22.15 -27.45
N TYR A 148 14.16 21.57 -27.21
CA TYR A 148 13.67 20.40 -27.95
C TYR A 148 13.53 20.74 -29.44
N ASP A 149 14.04 19.84 -30.27
CA ASP A 149 13.98 19.98 -31.73
C ASP A 149 13.18 18.80 -32.34
N PRO A 150 11.97 19.03 -32.84
CA PRO A 150 11.18 17.98 -33.47
C PRO A 150 11.80 17.44 -34.79
N GLU A 151 12.62 18.21 -35.51
CA GLU A 151 13.25 17.75 -36.77
C GLU A 151 14.22 16.59 -36.53
N MET A 152 14.86 16.57 -35.35
CA MET A 152 15.69 15.44 -34.95
C MET A 152 14.87 14.14 -34.87
N ILE A 153 13.67 14.21 -34.30
CA ILE A 153 12.76 13.04 -34.18
C ILE A 153 12.30 12.60 -35.56
N GLN A 154 12.04 13.52 -36.48
CA GLN A 154 11.67 13.19 -37.86
C GLN A 154 12.79 12.40 -38.54
N SER A 155 14.04 12.80 -38.37
CA SER A 155 15.19 12.06 -38.89
C SER A 155 15.30 10.63 -38.33
N TRP A 156 14.95 10.44 -37.05
CA TRP A 156 14.93 9.09 -36.45
C TRP A 156 13.82 8.21 -37.02
N ILE A 157 12.65 8.80 -37.31
CA ILE A 157 11.54 8.08 -37.91
C ILE A 157 11.93 7.60 -39.34
N GLU A 158 12.67 8.41 -40.10
CA GLU A 158 13.16 8.05 -41.43
C GLU A 158 14.18 6.89 -41.41
N ILE A 159 15.07 6.85 -40.40
CA ILE A 159 16.02 5.76 -40.17
C ILE A 159 15.29 4.48 -39.70
N GLY A 160 14.25 4.65 -38.86
CA GLY A 160 13.45 3.55 -38.34
C GLY A 160 14.19 2.67 -37.31
N SER A 161 14.02 1.35 -37.44
CA SER A 161 14.55 0.35 -36.49
C SER A 161 16.08 0.31 -36.40
N ASP A 162 16.79 0.86 -37.37
CA ASP A 162 18.26 0.91 -37.39
C ASP A 162 18.81 2.02 -36.50
N ASN A 163 17.95 2.94 -36.03
CA ASN A 163 18.34 3.95 -35.05
C ASN A 163 18.42 3.33 -33.63
N PRO A 164 19.55 3.47 -32.92
CA PRO A 164 19.69 2.96 -31.53
C PRO A 164 18.65 3.51 -30.56
N GLN A 165 18.10 4.70 -30.79
CA GLN A 165 17.07 5.32 -29.96
C GLN A 165 15.64 4.87 -30.35
N TRP A 166 15.46 4.01 -31.33
CA TRP A 166 14.17 3.57 -31.83
C TRP A 166 13.28 2.94 -30.72
N PRO A 167 13.78 2.03 -29.87
CA PRO A 167 12.98 1.47 -28.77
C PRO A 167 12.47 2.54 -27.80
N ARG A 168 13.34 3.52 -27.48
CA ARG A 168 12.99 4.65 -26.60
C ARG A 168 11.94 5.55 -27.24
N TYR A 169 12.11 5.88 -28.52
CA TYR A 169 11.11 6.62 -29.28
C TYR A 169 9.76 5.92 -29.28
N LEU A 170 9.70 4.62 -29.60
CA LEU A 170 8.46 3.86 -29.61
C LEU A 170 7.78 3.83 -28.24
N PHE A 171 8.55 3.67 -27.16
CA PHE A 171 8.04 3.69 -25.81
C PHE A 171 7.28 4.98 -25.50
N PHE A 172 7.91 6.12 -25.71
CA PHE A 172 7.28 7.42 -25.42
C PHE A 172 6.16 7.76 -26.41
N LYS A 173 6.33 7.47 -27.71
CA LYS A 173 5.27 7.63 -28.71
C LYS A 173 4.00 6.87 -28.34
N ASN A 174 4.14 5.61 -27.91
CA ASN A 174 2.97 4.80 -27.54
C ASN A 174 2.25 5.38 -26.30
N ARG A 175 2.97 5.96 -25.36
CA ARG A 175 2.40 6.66 -24.20
C ARG A 175 1.66 7.94 -24.60
N ILE A 176 2.19 8.71 -25.53
CA ILE A 176 1.50 9.88 -26.11
C ILE A 176 0.18 9.46 -26.77
N VAL A 177 0.21 8.42 -27.60
CA VAL A 177 -0.98 7.90 -28.27
C VAL A 177 -2.01 7.40 -27.28
N LYS A 178 -1.57 6.63 -26.25
CA LYS A 178 -2.46 6.14 -25.18
C LYS A 178 -3.10 7.28 -24.42
N GLU A 179 -2.32 8.23 -23.91
CA GLU A 179 -2.86 9.41 -23.19
C GLU A 179 -3.90 10.14 -24.04
N ARG A 180 -3.64 10.31 -25.34
CA ARG A 180 -4.58 11.00 -26.24
C ARG A 180 -5.87 10.22 -26.45
N GLN A 181 -5.80 8.89 -26.57
CA GLN A 181 -6.98 8.03 -26.65
C GLN A 181 -7.80 8.09 -25.35
N ASP A 182 -7.13 7.99 -24.19
CA ASP A 182 -7.75 8.12 -22.88
C ASP A 182 -8.49 9.47 -22.79
N LEU A 183 -7.81 10.58 -23.07
CA LEU A 183 -8.41 11.92 -23.03
C LEU A 183 -9.63 12.05 -23.96
N LYS A 184 -9.58 11.50 -25.17
CA LYS A 184 -10.72 11.51 -26.08
C LYS A 184 -11.91 10.76 -25.51
N TYR A 185 -11.68 9.58 -24.94
CA TYR A 185 -12.72 8.74 -24.35
C TYR A 185 -13.34 9.38 -23.11
N TYR A 186 -12.52 9.82 -22.17
CA TYR A 186 -12.97 10.52 -20.98
C TYR A 186 -13.76 11.78 -21.31
N ASN A 187 -13.25 12.58 -22.25
CA ASN A 187 -13.94 13.79 -22.69
C ASN A 187 -15.26 13.51 -23.42
N ALA A 188 -15.36 12.39 -24.15
CA ALA A 188 -16.62 11.99 -24.78
C ALA A 188 -17.69 11.65 -23.73
N ILE A 189 -17.31 10.93 -22.67
CA ILE A 189 -18.21 10.64 -21.53
C ILE A 189 -18.59 11.92 -20.80
N LYS A 190 -17.60 12.76 -20.44
CA LYS A 190 -17.83 14.03 -19.74
C LYS A 190 -18.77 14.95 -20.51
N LYS A 191 -18.67 15.00 -21.84
CA LYS A 191 -19.60 15.80 -22.66
C LYS A 191 -21.04 15.30 -22.63
N GLY A 192 -21.25 14.02 -22.33
CA GLY A 192 -22.58 13.44 -22.10
C GLY A 192 -23.14 13.74 -20.71
N LEU A 193 -22.30 14.18 -19.77
CA LEU A 193 -22.65 14.44 -18.37
C LEU A 193 -22.68 15.96 -18.12
N TYR A 194 -23.87 16.49 -18.02
CA TYR A 194 -24.09 17.91 -17.73
C TYR A 194 -25.28 18.09 -16.81
N ALA A 195 -25.21 19.08 -15.95
CA ALA A 195 -26.34 19.45 -15.10
C ALA A 195 -27.35 20.31 -15.86
N THR A 196 -28.62 19.95 -15.73
CA THR A 196 -29.73 20.73 -16.28
C THR A 196 -29.98 21.99 -15.46
N ARG A 197 -30.87 22.87 -15.96
CA ARG A 197 -31.32 24.04 -15.19
C ARG A 197 -32.01 23.57 -13.89
N HIS A 198 -32.78 22.50 -13.96
CA HIS A 198 -33.49 21.96 -12.80
C HIS A 198 -32.51 21.45 -11.72
N ASP A 199 -31.42 20.77 -12.11
CA ASP A 199 -30.39 20.34 -11.18
C ASP A 199 -29.73 21.54 -10.49
N GLY A 200 -29.43 22.61 -11.26
CA GLY A 200 -28.87 23.84 -10.69
C GLY A 200 -29.82 24.53 -9.73
N GLU A 201 -31.13 24.53 -10.02
CA GLU A 201 -32.19 25.03 -9.14
C GLU A 201 -32.32 24.19 -7.87
N ALA A 202 -32.39 22.87 -8.01
CA ALA A 202 -32.46 21.94 -6.90
C ALA A 202 -31.24 22.10 -5.96
N TYR A 203 -30.06 22.16 -6.53
CA TYR A 203 -28.82 22.40 -5.75
C TYR A 203 -28.83 23.74 -5.03
N TYR A 204 -29.30 24.82 -5.70
CA TYR A 204 -29.43 26.12 -5.06
C TYR A 204 -30.40 26.06 -3.87
N ILE A 205 -31.55 25.44 -4.05
CA ILE A 205 -32.55 25.22 -2.99
C ILE A 205 -31.93 24.46 -1.83
N GLU A 206 -31.24 23.36 -2.12
CA GLU A 206 -30.56 22.54 -1.12
C GLU A 206 -29.56 23.35 -0.29
N GLN A 207 -28.76 24.22 -0.94
CA GLN A 207 -27.74 25.06 -0.30
C GLN A 207 -28.32 26.25 0.50
N THR A 208 -29.47 26.74 0.11
CA THR A 208 -30.00 28.00 0.65
C THR A 208 -31.27 27.84 1.47
N GLN A 209 -32.04 26.80 1.23
CA GLN A 209 -33.25 26.56 1.98
C GLN A 209 -32.96 26.24 3.44
N SER A 210 -33.57 27.02 4.33
CA SER A 210 -33.55 26.77 5.76
C SER A 210 -34.97 26.74 6.32
N SER A 211 -35.14 26.01 7.41
CA SER A 211 -36.42 25.93 8.12
C SER A 211 -36.16 25.81 9.62
N GLY A 212 -37.14 26.26 10.41
CA GLY A 212 -37.14 26.09 11.85
C GLY A 212 -38.34 25.30 12.33
N GLY A 213 -38.38 25.05 13.62
CA GLY A 213 -39.46 24.32 14.26
C GLY A 213 -39.05 23.68 15.58
N LYS A 214 -39.75 22.60 15.90
CA LYS A 214 -39.50 21.84 17.12
C LYS A 214 -39.41 20.36 16.79
N TYR A 215 -38.66 19.62 17.60
CA TYR A 215 -38.63 18.16 17.51
C TYR A 215 -38.54 17.52 18.89
N ILE A 216 -38.95 16.27 18.95
CA ILE A 216 -38.61 15.35 20.00
C ILE A 216 -37.77 14.21 19.44
N TYR A 217 -36.87 13.70 20.25
CA TYR A 217 -36.07 12.52 19.95
C TYR A 217 -36.24 11.51 21.08
N ILE A 218 -36.64 10.31 20.74
CA ILE A 218 -36.85 9.20 21.67
C ILE A 218 -35.80 8.15 21.32
N PRO A 219 -34.76 7.97 22.17
CA PRO A 219 -33.70 7.03 21.90
C PRO A 219 -34.18 5.58 22.01
N THR A 220 -33.59 4.68 21.23
CA THR A 220 -33.85 3.23 21.30
C THR A 220 -33.31 2.59 22.58
N THR A 221 -32.55 3.34 23.39
CA THR A 221 -32.13 2.93 24.74
C THR A 221 -33.22 3.13 25.80
N ASN A 222 -34.39 3.64 25.44
CA ASN A 222 -35.51 3.77 26.37
C ASN A 222 -35.95 2.39 26.87
N SER A 223 -35.74 2.12 28.16
CA SER A 223 -35.95 0.80 28.76
C SER A 223 -37.40 0.31 28.75
N GLU A 224 -38.38 1.22 28.65
CA GLU A 224 -39.82 0.87 28.64
C GLU A 224 -40.22 0.19 27.32
N PHE A 225 -39.52 0.46 26.21
CA PHE A 225 -39.81 -0.05 24.87
C PHE A 225 -38.74 -1.02 24.37
N LEU A 226 -37.77 -1.35 25.20
CA LEU A 226 -36.68 -2.22 24.79
C LEU A 226 -37.20 -3.58 24.31
N THR A 227 -36.93 -3.89 23.06
CA THR A 227 -37.40 -5.11 22.41
C THR A 227 -36.22 -5.93 21.90
N GLU A 228 -35.90 -7.00 22.63
CA GLU A 228 -34.79 -7.91 22.28
C GLU A 228 -35.16 -8.73 21.04
N PRO A 229 -34.25 -8.84 20.05
CA PRO A 229 -34.47 -9.71 18.91
C PRO A 229 -34.30 -11.19 19.29
N SER A 230 -35.09 -12.05 18.69
CA SER A 230 -34.93 -13.49 18.86
C SER A 230 -33.74 -14.02 18.05
N GLU A 231 -33.16 -15.14 18.52
CA GLU A 231 -32.12 -15.88 17.78
C GLU A 231 -32.49 -16.16 16.31
N LYS A 232 -33.77 -16.44 16.06
CA LYS A 232 -34.29 -16.70 14.73
C LYS A 232 -34.22 -15.46 13.83
N GLU A 233 -34.49 -14.29 14.37
CA GLU A 233 -34.39 -13.01 13.65
C GLU A 233 -32.95 -12.67 13.32
N ILE A 234 -32.04 -12.84 14.27
CA ILE A 234 -30.60 -12.62 14.08
C ILE A 234 -30.07 -13.52 12.96
N LYS A 235 -30.33 -14.83 13.01
CA LYS A 235 -29.92 -15.78 11.99
C LYS A 235 -30.53 -15.48 10.62
N LYS A 236 -31.81 -15.07 10.59
CA LYS A 236 -32.49 -14.68 9.36
C LYS A 236 -31.90 -13.41 8.76
N TYR A 237 -31.62 -12.42 9.59
CA TYR A 237 -30.98 -11.17 9.15
C TYR A 237 -29.60 -11.44 8.54
N TYR A 238 -28.73 -12.15 9.23
CA TYR A 238 -27.42 -12.54 8.74
C TYR A 238 -27.50 -13.28 7.41
N LYS A 239 -28.38 -14.27 7.29
CA LYS A 239 -28.55 -15.05 6.06
C LYS A 239 -28.95 -14.17 4.86
N ASN A 240 -29.85 -13.21 5.08
CA ASN A 240 -30.38 -12.36 4.02
C ASN A 240 -29.43 -11.21 3.63
N ASN A 241 -28.52 -10.84 4.54
CA ASN A 241 -27.60 -9.70 4.38
C ASN A 241 -26.14 -10.15 4.48
N LYS A 242 -25.83 -11.39 4.08
CA LYS A 242 -24.49 -11.96 4.24
C LYS A 242 -23.41 -11.14 3.52
N LEU A 243 -23.74 -10.53 2.38
CA LEU A 243 -22.85 -9.67 1.61
C LEU A 243 -22.54 -8.32 2.28
N ASP A 244 -23.34 -7.91 3.29
CA ASP A 244 -23.07 -6.70 4.07
C ASP A 244 -21.91 -6.90 5.06
N PHE A 245 -21.45 -8.15 5.24
CA PHE A 245 -20.38 -8.53 6.16
C PHE A 245 -19.18 -9.12 5.40
N PRO A 246 -18.54 -8.32 4.52
CA PRO A 246 -17.42 -8.82 3.73
C PRO A 246 -16.26 -9.22 4.63
N ASN A 247 -15.58 -10.27 4.23
CA ASN A 247 -14.31 -10.72 4.79
C ASN A 247 -13.31 -10.94 3.66
N SER A 248 -12.04 -10.75 3.94
CA SER A 248 -10.97 -11.09 3.01
C SER A 248 -10.30 -12.37 3.49
N PRO A 249 -10.15 -13.38 2.62
CA PRO A 249 -9.37 -14.56 2.95
C PRO A 249 -8.02 -14.17 3.55
N ASN A 250 -7.72 -14.75 4.70
CA ASN A 250 -6.52 -14.38 5.45
C ASN A 250 -5.85 -15.60 6.11
N ARG A 251 -4.63 -15.38 6.60
CA ARG A 251 -3.86 -16.35 7.38
C ARG A 251 -3.43 -15.69 8.67
N GLU A 252 -3.67 -16.36 9.78
CA GLU A 252 -3.02 -16.00 11.03
C GLU A 252 -1.66 -16.69 11.07
N VAL A 253 -0.61 -15.91 11.22
CA VAL A 253 0.76 -16.40 11.27
C VAL A 253 1.38 -16.01 12.60
N THR A 254 1.85 -17.02 13.33
CA THR A 254 2.66 -16.80 14.52
C THR A 254 4.11 -17.04 14.19
N TYR A 255 4.99 -16.10 14.59
CA TYR A 255 6.42 -16.23 14.30
C TYR A 255 7.31 -15.82 15.46
N PHE A 256 8.52 -16.39 15.48
CA PHE A 256 9.64 -16.05 16.38
C PHE A 256 10.75 -15.42 15.57
N THR A 257 11.43 -14.43 16.17
CA THR A 257 12.53 -13.70 15.53
C THR A 257 13.83 -13.90 16.29
N PHE A 258 14.84 -14.41 15.60
CA PHE A 258 16.20 -14.57 16.10
C PHE A 258 17.11 -13.57 15.36
N ASN A 259 17.53 -12.52 16.07
CA ASN A 259 18.34 -11.47 15.47
C ASN A 259 19.79 -11.97 15.29
N LEU A 260 20.38 -11.71 14.11
CA LEU A 260 21.76 -12.03 13.79
C LEU A 260 22.66 -10.88 14.26
N THR A 261 22.93 -10.84 15.57
CA THR A 261 23.74 -9.80 16.19
C THR A 261 25.01 -10.38 16.78
N ALA A 262 26.06 -9.57 16.85
CA ALA A 262 27.33 -9.97 17.47
C ALA A 262 27.13 -10.50 18.90
N SER A 263 27.71 -11.64 19.19
CA SER A 263 27.75 -12.24 20.54
C SER A 263 28.68 -11.46 21.47
N GLU A 264 28.70 -11.78 22.75
CA GLU A 264 29.67 -11.19 23.69
C GLU A 264 31.12 -11.58 23.32
N SER A 265 31.33 -12.77 22.74
CA SER A 265 32.63 -13.18 22.22
C SER A 265 33.05 -12.30 21.04
N ASP A 266 32.17 -12.10 20.06
CA ASP A 266 32.46 -11.24 18.90
C ASP A 266 32.78 -9.80 19.32
N LYS A 267 32.09 -9.28 20.35
CA LYS A 267 32.39 -7.95 20.90
C LYS A 267 33.76 -7.89 21.54
N LEU A 268 34.14 -8.92 22.27
CA LEU A 268 35.49 -8.99 22.89
C LEU A 268 36.59 -9.11 21.83
N ASP A 269 36.37 -9.91 20.79
CA ASP A 269 37.33 -10.09 19.71
C ASP A 269 37.59 -8.77 18.97
N ILE A 270 36.54 -8.03 18.63
CA ILE A 270 36.66 -6.73 17.97
C ILE A 270 37.31 -5.67 18.88
N ILE A 271 37.03 -5.68 20.19
CA ILE A 271 37.70 -4.81 21.16
C ILE A 271 39.19 -5.13 21.19
N ASN A 272 39.59 -6.43 21.23
CA ASN A 272 40.98 -6.85 21.24
C ASN A 272 41.71 -6.44 19.96
N GLU A 273 41.10 -6.62 18.78
CA GLU A 273 41.63 -6.13 17.51
C GLU A 273 41.89 -4.60 17.55
N MET A 274 40.91 -3.86 18.08
CA MET A 274 41.04 -2.39 18.19
C MET A 274 42.13 -1.97 19.18
N VAL A 275 42.32 -2.74 20.28
CA VAL A 275 43.43 -2.51 21.25
C VAL A 275 44.80 -2.74 20.59
N GLU A 276 44.91 -3.74 19.71
CA GLU A 276 46.16 -3.95 18.95
C GLU A 276 46.52 -2.77 18.03
N LEU A 277 45.48 -2.10 17.49
CA LEU A 277 45.66 -0.90 16.64
C LEU A 277 45.98 0.37 17.43
N GLU A 278 45.77 0.41 18.78
CA GLU A 278 45.87 1.63 19.58
C GLU A 278 47.24 2.32 19.43
N GLN A 279 48.35 1.58 19.51
CA GLN A 279 49.67 2.18 19.41
C GLN A 279 49.93 2.78 18.03
N GLY A 280 49.52 2.10 16.97
CA GLY A 280 49.56 2.62 15.60
C GLY A 280 48.73 3.89 15.44
N PHE A 281 47.50 3.86 15.96
CA PHE A 281 46.56 4.98 15.91
C PHE A 281 47.06 6.19 16.73
N ARG A 282 47.68 5.97 17.87
CA ARG A 282 48.27 7.01 18.70
C ARG A 282 49.45 7.72 18.00
N ASN A 283 50.29 6.96 17.31
CA ASN A 283 51.61 7.43 16.82
C ASN A 283 51.60 7.82 15.34
N THR A 284 50.57 7.47 14.58
CA THR A 284 50.51 7.83 13.15
C THR A 284 50.60 9.34 12.94
N THR A 285 51.35 9.76 11.92
CA THR A 285 51.39 11.14 11.45
C THR A 285 50.28 11.47 10.45
N ASN A 286 49.76 10.45 9.76
CA ASN A 286 48.64 10.57 8.82
C ASN A 286 47.40 9.81 9.36
N ILE A 287 46.63 10.50 10.17
CA ILE A 287 45.46 9.91 10.85
C ILE A 287 44.31 9.58 9.87
N GLU A 288 44.17 10.40 8.82
CA GLU A 288 43.17 10.16 7.78
C GLU A 288 43.42 8.85 7.05
N GLU A 289 44.66 8.63 6.60
CA GLU A 289 45.04 7.37 5.94
C GLU A 289 44.85 6.17 6.86
N PHE A 290 45.25 6.32 8.14
CA PHE A 290 45.12 5.24 9.12
C PHE A 290 43.67 4.85 9.35
N ILE A 291 42.74 5.82 9.53
CA ILE A 291 41.32 5.55 9.70
C ILE A 291 40.72 4.92 8.44
N ASN A 292 41.03 5.47 7.26
CA ASN A 292 40.51 4.95 6.00
C ASN A 292 41.05 3.53 5.67
N GLN A 293 42.19 3.13 6.24
CA GLN A 293 42.79 1.81 6.05
C GLN A 293 42.29 0.76 7.06
N HIS A 294 42.04 1.15 8.31
CA HIS A 294 41.74 0.23 9.41
C HIS A 294 40.32 0.36 9.94
N GLY A 295 39.60 1.43 9.63
CA GLY A 295 38.21 1.65 10.05
C GLY A 295 37.22 1.30 8.94
N ASP A 296 35.95 1.04 9.34
CA ASP A 296 34.82 0.87 8.44
C ASP A 296 34.16 2.22 8.09
N ASN A 297 34.54 3.29 8.81
CA ASN A 297 34.12 4.66 8.55
C ASN A 297 35.17 5.44 7.72
N ARG A 298 34.73 6.51 7.08
CA ARG A 298 35.62 7.49 6.48
C ARG A 298 36.11 8.47 7.56
N TYR A 299 37.34 8.98 7.39
CA TYR A 299 37.87 10.01 8.26
C TYR A 299 36.92 11.20 8.37
N SER A 300 36.64 11.59 9.61
CA SER A 300 35.89 12.80 9.96
C SER A 300 36.29 13.27 11.35
N LEU A 301 36.11 14.57 11.59
CA LEU A 301 36.35 15.16 12.89
C LEU A 301 35.03 15.41 13.59
N THR A 302 34.92 14.95 14.83
CA THR A 302 33.75 15.15 15.70
C THR A 302 34.16 16.04 16.87
N THR A 303 33.37 17.06 17.17
CA THR A 303 33.56 17.90 18.34
C THR A 303 32.59 17.50 19.43
N ILE A 304 33.12 17.15 20.61
CA ILE A 304 32.35 16.84 21.80
C ILE A 304 32.67 17.81 22.94
N SER A 305 31.82 17.87 23.96
CA SER A 305 32.11 18.67 25.16
C SER A 305 33.25 18.05 25.98
N THR A 306 34.03 18.88 26.66
CA THR A 306 35.09 18.41 27.56
C THR A 306 34.56 17.51 28.66
N GLN A 307 33.32 17.74 29.14
CA GLN A 307 32.67 16.87 30.11
C GLN A 307 32.42 15.48 29.55
N LEU A 308 31.87 15.37 28.34
CA LEU A 308 31.60 14.08 27.68
C LEU A 308 32.90 13.32 27.43
N PHE A 309 33.98 14.02 27.02
CA PHE A 309 35.29 13.38 26.87
C PHE A 309 35.79 12.80 28.19
N THR A 310 35.65 13.55 29.30
CA THR A 310 36.08 13.12 30.63
C THR A 310 35.28 11.90 31.09
N ASP A 311 33.98 11.89 30.82
CA ASP A 311 33.10 10.76 31.13
C ASP A 311 33.47 9.49 30.36
N LEU A 312 33.94 9.63 29.09
CA LEU A 312 34.34 8.51 28.25
C LEU A 312 35.75 8.00 28.55
N SER A 313 36.70 8.89 28.93
CA SER A 313 38.11 8.57 29.04
C SER A 313 38.64 8.55 30.48
N GLU A 314 37.87 9.04 31.45
CA GLU A 314 38.26 9.28 32.84
C GLU A 314 39.52 10.19 32.99
N LYS A 315 39.84 10.98 31.97
CA LYS A 315 41.05 11.82 31.86
C LYS A 315 40.70 13.21 31.34
N HIS A 316 41.63 14.13 31.55
CA HIS A 316 41.62 15.43 30.87
C HIS A 316 42.13 15.27 29.43
N ALA A 317 41.51 15.98 28.50
CA ALA A 317 41.86 15.90 27.09
C ALA A 317 43.27 16.48 26.82
N ILE A 318 44.19 15.65 26.39
CA ILE A 318 45.53 16.04 25.92
C ILE A 318 45.65 15.63 24.45
N LYS A 319 46.25 16.49 23.64
CA LYS A 319 46.46 16.19 22.22
C LYS A 319 47.16 14.85 22.03
N ASN A 320 46.70 14.05 21.12
CA ASN A 320 47.07 12.66 20.82
C ASN A 320 46.69 11.61 21.87
N ASP A 321 45.95 11.98 22.92
CA ASP A 321 45.36 10.97 23.78
C ASP A 321 44.33 10.12 23.01
N VAL A 322 44.28 8.85 23.37
CA VAL A 322 43.36 7.88 22.78
C VAL A 322 42.31 7.47 23.81
N ILE A 323 41.06 7.57 23.43
CA ILE A 323 39.96 6.94 24.14
C ILE A 323 40.00 5.45 23.80
N GLN A 324 40.06 4.61 24.83
CA GLN A 324 40.09 3.15 24.67
C GLN A 324 38.88 2.65 23.87
N PRO A 325 39.01 1.53 23.16
CA PRO A 325 37.89 0.94 22.42
C PRO A 325 36.69 0.69 23.32
N TYR A 326 35.54 1.16 22.90
CA TYR A 326 34.25 0.95 23.58
C TYR A 326 33.16 0.67 22.57
N ILE A 327 32.11 0.02 23.02
CA ILE A 327 30.94 -0.31 22.17
C ILE A 327 29.87 0.75 22.36
N GLU A 328 29.46 1.34 21.28
CA GLU A 328 28.33 2.26 21.18
C GLU A 328 27.39 1.84 20.06
N ASN A 329 26.17 1.43 20.41
CA ASN A 329 25.18 0.90 19.45
C ASN A 329 25.71 -0.36 18.73
N LYS A 330 25.96 -0.25 17.42
CA LYS A 330 26.48 -1.33 16.57
C LYS A 330 27.94 -1.09 16.14
N LEU A 331 28.66 -0.23 16.83
CA LEU A 331 30.04 0.14 16.52
C LEU A 331 30.94 -0.14 17.71
N CYS A 332 32.13 -0.64 17.42
CA CYS A 332 33.26 -0.54 18.32
C CYS A 332 34.07 0.71 17.93
N ARG A 333 34.23 1.66 18.85
CA ARG A 333 34.82 2.97 18.62
C ARG A 333 36.09 3.17 19.40
N MET A 334 37.09 3.76 18.78
CA MET A 334 38.31 4.25 19.42
C MET A 334 38.55 5.69 18.95
N GLY A 335 38.74 6.63 19.88
CA GLY A 335 38.89 8.04 19.55
C GLY A 335 40.28 8.56 19.79
N ARG A 336 40.82 9.43 18.90
CA ARG A 336 42.08 10.17 19.15
C ARG A 336 41.81 11.66 19.20
N VAL A 337 42.30 12.31 20.25
CA VAL A 337 42.23 13.77 20.42
C VAL A 337 43.12 14.47 19.40
N ILE A 338 42.52 15.28 18.56
CA ILE A 338 43.19 16.08 17.54
C ILE A 338 43.51 17.48 18.08
N ASP A 339 42.52 18.05 18.79
CA ASP A 339 42.66 19.37 19.42
C ASP A 339 41.74 19.46 20.64
N SER A 340 42.08 20.33 21.59
CA SER A 340 41.26 20.53 22.79
C SER A 340 41.25 21.98 23.23
N SER A 341 40.10 22.45 23.71
CA SER A 341 39.88 23.75 24.30
C SER A 341 39.27 23.59 25.70
N LYS A 342 38.95 24.70 26.36
CA LYS A 342 38.35 24.67 27.69
C LYS A 342 37.02 23.93 27.72
N ASP A 343 36.20 24.09 26.67
CA ASP A 343 34.82 23.63 26.65
C ASP A 343 34.56 22.53 25.63
N SER A 344 35.53 22.25 24.74
CA SER A 344 35.33 21.27 23.65
C SER A 344 36.60 20.52 23.30
N VAL A 345 36.43 19.30 22.82
CA VAL A 345 37.50 18.40 22.35
C VAL A 345 37.14 17.94 20.94
N VAL A 346 38.12 18.06 20.02
CA VAL A 346 38.00 17.57 18.65
C VAL A 346 38.64 16.19 18.55
N ILE A 347 37.88 15.21 18.11
CA ILE A 347 38.25 13.81 18.07
C ILE A 347 38.08 13.26 16.66
N ALA A 348 39.06 12.47 16.24
CA ALA A 348 38.95 11.58 15.11
C ALA A 348 38.61 10.17 15.61
N TYR A 349 37.50 9.59 15.13
CA TYR A 349 37.11 8.24 15.51
C TYR A 349 37.55 7.23 14.46
N LEU A 350 38.05 6.10 14.94
CA LEU A 350 38.18 4.86 14.18
C LEU A 350 37.06 3.96 14.65
N ASP A 351 36.14 3.64 13.74
CA ASP A 351 34.95 2.85 14.01
C ASP A 351 35.03 1.50 13.28
N ARG A 352 34.65 0.43 13.95
CA ARG A 352 34.45 -0.90 13.37
C ARG A 352 33.04 -1.34 13.64
N GLU A 353 32.34 -1.82 12.59
CA GLU A 353 30.98 -2.33 12.72
C GLU A 353 30.95 -3.70 13.41
N LEU A 354 29.95 -3.90 14.28
CA LEU A 354 29.76 -5.15 14.99
C LEU A 354 28.89 -6.10 14.17
N TYR A 355 29.49 -7.16 13.67
CA TYR A 355 28.80 -8.25 12.99
C TYR A 355 28.86 -9.53 13.82
N ALA A 356 27.85 -10.40 13.65
CA ALA A 356 27.96 -11.76 14.15
C ALA A 356 29.02 -12.52 13.35
N SER A 357 29.94 -13.16 14.02
CA SER A 357 30.92 -14.04 13.37
C SER A 357 30.24 -15.29 12.78
N ASP A 358 30.94 -15.98 11.87
CA ASP A 358 30.48 -17.25 11.31
C ASP A 358 30.17 -18.27 12.40
N GLN A 359 30.93 -18.26 13.51
CA GLN A 359 30.66 -19.11 14.66
C GLN A 359 29.33 -18.76 15.30
N THR A 360 29.10 -17.48 15.62
CA THR A 360 27.84 -17.00 16.20
C THR A 360 26.66 -17.26 15.30
N LEU A 361 26.80 -17.06 13.98
CA LEU A 361 25.75 -17.37 13.00
C LEU A 361 25.42 -18.87 13.00
N ASN A 362 26.44 -19.75 13.04
CA ASN A 362 26.23 -21.19 13.10
C ASN A 362 25.58 -21.65 14.41
N GLU A 363 25.93 -21.02 15.55
CA GLU A 363 25.29 -21.29 16.84
C GLU A 363 23.81 -20.91 16.79
N ILE A 364 23.47 -19.68 16.35
CA ILE A 364 22.07 -19.24 16.21
C ILE A 364 21.30 -20.16 15.24
N TYR A 365 21.92 -20.54 14.11
CA TYR A 365 21.31 -21.45 13.14
C TYR A 365 21.00 -22.81 13.76
N SER A 366 21.97 -23.40 14.49
CA SER A 366 21.80 -24.67 15.19
C SER A 366 20.66 -24.60 16.21
N ASP A 367 20.63 -23.57 17.04
CA ASP A 367 19.58 -23.35 18.04
C ASP A 367 18.19 -23.27 17.40
N VAL A 368 18.07 -22.55 16.28
CA VAL A 368 16.81 -22.41 15.54
C VAL A 368 16.33 -23.76 14.98
N PHE A 369 17.26 -24.56 14.42
CA PHE A 369 16.91 -25.89 13.91
C PHE A 369 16.60 -26.89 15.01
N ASP A 370 17.26 -26.81 16.17
CA ASP A 370 16.93 -27.62 17.34
C ASP A 370 15.53 -27.32 17.87
N ILE A 371 15.12 -26.04 17.86
CA ILE A 371 13.75 -25.65 18.19
C ILE A 371 12.74 -26.29 17.23
N ILE A 372 13.00 -26.25 15.91
CA ILE A 372 12.12 -26.86 14.91
C ILE A 372 12.03 -28.39 15.09
N ASN A 373 13.17 -29.05 15.26
CA ASN A 373 13.25 -30.50 15.37
C ASN A 373 12.60 -31.02 16.65
N ASN A 374 12.76 -30.30 17.76
CA ASN A 374 12.18 -30.68 19.06
C ASN A 374 10.70 -30.31 19.16
N ASN A 375 10.21 -29.39 18.32
CA ASN A 375 8.84 -28.89 18.29
C ASN A 375 8.27 -28.94 16.87
N PRO A 376 8.07 -30.13 16.29
CA PRO A 376 7.64 -30.30 14.89
C PRO A 376 6.25 -29.69 14.61
N LYS A 377 5.49 -29.44 15.65
CA LYS A 377 4.29 -28.60 15.66
C LYS A 377 4.45 -27.63 16.81
N LEU A 378 4.64 -26.38 16.58
CA LEU A 378 4.84 -25.34 17.62
C LEU A 378 3.57 -25.12 18.46
N ILE A 379 3.03 -26.20 19.06
CA ILE A 379 1.79 -26.20 19.82
C ILE A 379 1.98 -25.47 21.15
N ASP A 380 3.16 -25.59 21.76
CA ASP A 380 3.48 -24.96 23.05
C ASP A 380 4.41 -23.76 22.82
N LEU A 381 3.81 -22.64 22.36
CA LEU A 381 4.53 -21.38 22.13
C LEU A 381 5.10 -20.78 23.43
N ASP A 382 4.43 -21.01 24.56
CA ASP A 382 4.85 -20.50 25.86
C ASP A 382 6.09 -21.25 26.35
N LYS A 383 6.18 -22.55 26.07
CA LYS A 383 7.35 -23.37 26.36
C LYS A 383 8.57 -22.87 25.57
N ILE A 384 8.42 -22.65 24.26
CA ILE A 384 9.51 -22.10 23.44
C ILE A 384 9.94 -20.74 23.95
N THR A 385 9.01 -19.86 24.28
CA THR A 385 9.31 -18.55 24.86
C THR A 385 10.08 -18.67 26.18
N SER A 386 9.70 -19.62 27.05
CA SER A 386 10.36 -19.84 28.33
C SER A 386 11.78 -20.44 28.21
N GLU A 387 11.99 -21.31 27.24
CA GLU A 387 13.28 -21.98 26.99
C GLU A 387 14.28 -21.06 26.26
N THR A 388 13.80 -20.23 25.32
CA THR A 388 14.66 -19.40 24.47
C THR A 388 14.70 -17.92 24.86
N GLY A 389 13.75 -17.45 25.66
CA GLY A 389 13.54 -16.03 25.94
C GLY A 389 12.97 -15.22 24.77
N VAL A 390 12.75 -15.86 23.62
CA VAL A 390 12.24 -15.21 22.40
C VAL A 390 10.72 -15.23 22.41
N ARG A 391 10.11 -14.05 22.31
CA ARG A 391 8.65 -13.91 22.27
C ARG A 391 8.10 -14.11 20.86
N SER A 392 7.00 -14.85 20.79
CA SER A 392 6.23 -14.97 19.54
C SER A 392 5.47 -13.70 19.22
N ARG A 393 5.20 -13.48 17.94
CA ARG A 393 4.23 -12.50 17.43
C ARG A 393 3.18 -13.19 16.60
N ASN A 394 1.91 -12.81 16.81
CA ASN A 394 0.80 -13.22 15.97
C ASN A 394 0.38 -12.06 15.07
N VAL A 395 0.20 -12.33 13.77
CA VAL A 395 -0.17 -11.35 12.75
C VAL A 395 -1.18 -11.96 11.79
N ILE A 396 -2.08 -11.13 11.30
CA ILE A 396 -3.02 -11.50 10.24
C ILE A 396 -2.45 -11.01 8.92
N LEU A 397 -2.31 -11.90 7.95
CA LEU A 397 -1.79 -11.63 6.63
C LEU A 397 -2.87 -11.81 5.57
N GLN A 398 -2.91 -10.89 4.62
CA GLN A 398 -3.70 -11.00 3.40
C GLN A 398 -2.83 -11.47 2.24
N LYS A 399 -3.46 -12.09 1.23
CA LYS A 399 -2.76 -12.72 0.11
C LYS A 399 -1.81 -11.78 -0.64
N MET A 400 -2.16 -10.49 -0.74
CA MET A 400 -1.38 -9.50 -1.48
C MET A 400 -0.47 -8.64 -0.61
N ASP A 401 -0.34 -8.93 0.68
CA ASP A 401 0.57 -8.19 1.56
C ASP A 401 2.02 -8.31 1.08
N LYS A 402 2.73 -7.21 1.02
CA LYS A 402 4.16 -7.15 0.69
C LYS A 402 5.04 -7.22 1.94
N THR A 403 4.47 -6.81 3.07
CA THR A 403 5.14 -6.70 4.36
C THR A 403 4.50 -7.61 5.39
N VAL A 404 5.29 -8.08 6.34
CA VAL A 404 4.81 -8.74 7.56
C VAL A 404 5.02 -7.77 8.71
N PRO A 405 3.98 -7.45 9.52
CA PRO A 405 4.13 -6.58 10.67
C PRO A 405 5.27 -7.01 11.58
N GLY A 406 6.25 -6.10 11.84
CA GLY A 406 7.45 -6.38 12.64
C GLY A 406 8.62 -6.99 11.89
N LEU A 407 8.45 -7.47 10.65
CA LEU A 407 9.53 -8.00 9.83
C LEU A 407 9.86 -7.12 8.61
N GLY A 408 8.95 -6.21 8.22
CA GLY A 408 9.12 -5.39 7.03
C GLY A 408 8.82 -6.16 5.74
N LEU A 409 9.55 -5.87 4.66
CA LEU A 409 9.41 -6.55 3.38
C LEU A 409 9.77 -8.03 3.52
N SER A 410 8.76 -8.88 3.60
CA SER A 410 8.91 -10.33 3.85
C SER A 410 7.90 -11.13 3.05
N ARG A 411 7.75 -10.79 1.75
CA ARG A 411 6.80 -11.41 0.83
C ARG A 411 6.90 -12.95 0.79
N GLN A 412 8.09 -13.50 0.96
CA GLN A 412 8.31 -14.95 1.02
C GLN A 412 7.51 -15.64 2.12
N ILE A 413 7.31 -14.99 3.28
CA ILE A 413 6.48 -15.52 4.38
C ILE A 413 5.01 -15.50 3.98
N VAL A 414 4.54 -14.41 3.36
CA VAL A 414 3.16 -14.31 2.86
C VAL A 414 2.88 -15.38 1.81
N ARG A 415 3.77 -15.52 0.82
CA ARG A 415 3.63 -16.56 -0.23
C ARG A 415 3.58 -17.97 0.36
N TRP A 416 4.45 -18.26 1.32
CA TRP A 416 4.41 -19.55 2.02
C TRP A 416 3.09 -19.74 2.76
N ALA A 417 2.63 -18.74 3.53
CA ALA A 417 1.41 -18.85 4.31
C ALA A 417 0.16 -19.14 3.46
N PHE A 418 0.12 -18.65 2.21
CA PHE A 418 -0.97 -18.89 1.27
C PHE A 418 -0.71 -20.04 0.26
N ASN A 419 0.41 -20.75 0.38
CA ASN A 419 0.65 -21.93 -0.45
C ASN A 419 -0.31 -23.06 -0.05
N GLN A 420 -0.88 -23.76 -1.03
CA GLN A 420 -1.82 -24.85 -0.81
C GLN A 420 -1.19 -26.04 -0.05
N GLU A 421 0.12 -26.20 -0.12
CA GLU A 421 0.85 -27.26 0.58
C GLU A 421 1.15 -26.90 2.04
N THR A 422 0.99 -25.64 2.44
CA THR A 422 1.27 -25.19 3.80
C THR A 422 0.22 -25.70 4.77
N LYS A 423 0.68 -26.39 5.81
CA LYS A 423 -0.20 -26.98 6.84
C LYS A 423 -0.23 -26.10 8.07
N ILE A 424 -1.38 -26.11 8.74
CA ILE A 424 -1.55 -25.45 10.04
C ILE A 424 -0.59 -26.07 11.06
N GLN A 425 0.07 -25.22 11.85
CA GLN A 425 0.98 -25.57 12.93
C GLN A 425 2.27 -26.30 12.50
N GLU A 426 2.58 -26.36 11.21
CA GLU A 426 3.86 -26.87 10.72
C GLU A 426 4.87 -25.71 10.65
N PRO A 427 6.01 -25.80 11.39
CA PRO A 427 6.99 -24.74 11.42
C PRO A 427 7.77 -24.64 10.11
N LYS A 428 8.03 -23.40 9.68
CA LYS A 428 8.86 -23.09 8.52
C LYS A 428 9.95 -22.11 8.91
N PHE A 429 11.18 -22.43 8.53
CA PHE A 429 12.33 -21.56 8.65
C PHE A 429 12.38 -20.56 7.49
N PHE A 430 12.76 -19.31 7.81
CA PHE A 430 13.08 -18.27 6.84
C PHE A 430 14.36 -17.56 7.25
N ASP A 431 15.25 -17.41 6.29
CA ASP A 431 16.43 -16.58 6.38
C ASP A 431 16.11 -15.20 5.81
N LEU A 432 16.18 -14.17 6.68
CA LEU A 432 16.07 -12.77 6.31
C LEU A 432 17.44 -12.13 6.56
N GLU A 433 17.74 -11.08 5.79
CA GLU A 433 19.05 -10.43 5.74
C GLU A 433 19.78 -10.27 7.09
N ASN A 434 19.03 -10.03 8.19
CA ASN A 434 19.61 -9.77 9.53
C ASN A 434 18.92 -10.56 10.66
N LYS A 435 18.14 -11.57 10.33
CA LYS A 435 17.41 -12.38 11.31
C LYS A 435 16.93 -13.72 10.75
N TYR A 436 16.88 -14.73 11.58
CA TYR A 436 16.17 -15.98 11.29
C TYR A 436 14.77 -15.93 11.87
N ILE A 437 13.82 -16.51 11.13
CA ILE A 437 12.41 -16.55 11.52
C ILE A 437 11.95 -18.00 11.53
N ILE A 438 11.27 -18.41 12.60
CA ILE A 438 10.43 -19.59 12.61
C ILE A 438 8.99 -19.12 12.55
N ALA A 439 8.25 -19.50 11.54
CA ALA A 439 6.84 -19.14 11.38
C ALA A 439 5.95 -20.38 11.30
N ILE A 440 4.73 -20.27 11.83
CA ILE A 440 3.65 -21.24 11.65
C ILE A 440 2.40 -20.52 11.18
N VAL A 441 1.59 -21.18 10.36
CA VAL A 441 0.22 -20.79 10.10
C VAL A 441 -0.63 -21.32 11.25
N SER A 442 -1.16 -20.44 12.09
CA SER A 442 -2.00 -20.80 13.23
C SER A 442 -3.46 -20.97 12.85
N ASN A 443 -3.93 -20.20 11.87
CA ASN A 443 -5.31 -20.30 11.36
C ASN A 443 -5.38 -19.96 9.86
N ILE A 444 -6.31 -20.60 9.17
CA ILE A 444 -6.61 -20.38 7.75
C ILE A 444 -8.08 -19.97 7.65
N ASN A 445 -8.33 -18.76 7.17
CA ASN A 445 -9.67 -18.26 6.89
C ASN A 445 -9.81 -18.01 5.38
N GLU A 446 -10.65 -18.81 4.73
CA GLU A 446 -10.98 -18.68 3.29
C GLU A 446 -12.37 -18.06 3.06
N ASP A 447 -13.11 -17.73 4.12
CA ASP A 447 -14.44 -17.21 4.00
C ASP A 447 -14.43 -15.77 3.46
N GLU A 448 -15.20 -15.52 2.41
CA GLU A 448 -15.40 -14.18 1.83
C GLU A 448 -16.33 -13.30 2.66
N THR A 449 -16.95 -13.87 3.67
CA THR A 449 -17.88 -13.19 4.58
C THR A 449 -17.60 -13.59 6.01
N LYS A 450 -17.70 -12.61 6.94
CA LYS A 450 -17.50 -12.84 8.37
C LYS A 450 -18.50 -13.87 8.90
N ALA A 451 -18.07 -14.71 9.81
CA ALA A 451 -18.94 -15.68 10.48
C ALA A 451 -20.00 -14.95 11.33
N LEU A 452 -21.16 -15.60 11.52
CA LEU A 452 -22.22 -15.02 12.36
C LEU A 452 -21.71 -14.69 13.79
N SER A 453 -20.82 -15.52 14.34
CA SER A 453 -20.24 -15.28 15.67
C SER A 453 -19.47 -13.98 15.78
N GLU A 454 -18.84 -13.53 14.68
CA GLU A 454 -18.04 -12.31 14.65
C GLU A 454 -18.89 -11.04 14.55
N VAL A 455 -20.11 -11.16 13.99
CA VAL A 455 -21.03 -10.04 13.74
C VAL A 455 -22.32 -10.15 14.54
N TYR A 456 -22.39 -11.13 15.45
CA TYR A 456 -23.60 -11.43 16.21
C TYR A 456 -24.07 -10.25 17.04
N ASP A 457 -23.18 -9.63 17.81
CA ASP A 457 -23.52 -8.53 18.71
C ASP A 457 -23.92 -7.28 17.93
N ASP A 458 -23.26 -7.01 16.80
CA ASP A 458 -23.61 -5.90 15.91
C ASP A 458 -25.02 -6.09 15.31
N ILE A 459 -25.31 -7.29 14.83
CA ILE A 459 -26.63 -7.63 14.30
C ILE A 459 -27.69 -7.57 15.39
N LYS A 460 -27.39 -8.11 16.58
CA LYS A 460 -28.29 -8.07 17.74
C LYS A 460 -28.64 -6.63 18.08
N LEU A 461 -27.65 -5.76 18.22
CA LEU A 461 -27.85 -4.35 18.54
C LEU A 461 -28.67 -3.63 17.46
N LYS A 462 -28.34 -3.86 16.18
CA LYS A 462 -29.06 -3.28 15.04
C LYS A 462 -30.54 -3.69 15.02
N LEU A 463 -30.83 -4.97 15.25
CA LEU A 463 -32.20 -5.48 15.30
C LEU A 463 -32.94 -4.99 16.55
N GLN A 464 -32.29 -4.94 17.71
CA GLN A 464 -32.84 -4.40 18.93
C GLN A 464 -33.24 -2.94 18.76
N ASN A 465 -32.37 -2.11 18.19
CA ASN A 465 -32.68 -0.72 17.88
C ASN A 465 -33.87 -0.61 16.94
N LYS A 466 -33.90 -1.41 15.88
CA LYS A 466 -35.01 -1.44 14.93
C LYS A 466 -36.34 -1.86 15.56
N ASN A 467 -36.34 -2.93 16.35
CA ASN A 467 -37.54 -3.44 17.00
C ASN A 467 -38.06 -2.47 18.06
N THR A 468 -37.16 -1.88 18.85
CA THR A 468 -37.51 -0.85 19.85
C THR A 468 -38.05 0.41 19.18
N ALA A 469 -37.42 0.88 18.09
CA ALA A 469 -37.93 2.01 17.33
C ALA A 469 -39.33 1.76 16.78
N GLN A 470 -39.58 0.54 16.27
CA GLN A 470 -40.91 0.17 15.80
C GLN A 470 -41.95 0.14 16.92
N ALA A 471 -41.61 -0.39 18.11
CA ALA A 471 -42.49 -0.37 19.28
C ALA A 471 -42.86 1.07 19.70
N ILE A 472 -41.87 1.98 19.68
CA ILE A 472 -42.12 3.41 19.94
C ILE A 472 -43.06 4.02 18.89
N VAL A 473 -42.83 3.74 17.62
CA VAL A 473 -43.69 4.21 16.51
C VAL A 473 -45.13 3.68 16.65
N ASP A 474 -45.28 2.40 16.97
CA ASP A 474 -46.60 1.76 17.14
C ASP A 474 -47.37 2.39 18.31
N GLU A 475 -46.70 2.74 19.40
CA GLU A 475 -47.32 3.41 20.55
C GLU A 475 -47.71 4.85 20.23
N ILE A 476 -46.81 5.62 19.56
CA ILE A 476 -47.16 6.98 19.09
C ILE A 476 -48.37 6.95 18.16
N THR A 477 -48.43 5.99 17.26
CA THR A 477 -49.50 5.90 16.23
C THR A 477 -50.83 5.43 16.80
N LYS A 478 -50.85 4.61 17.87
CA LYS A 478 -52.05 4.15 18.53
C LYS A 478 -52.71 5.22 19.40
N SER A 479 -51.96 6.16 19.87
CA SER A 479 -52.42 7.19 20.82
C SER A 479 -52.84 8.46 20.08
N ASP A 480 -53.96 9.04 20.43
CA ASP A 480 -54.49 10.28 19.83
C ASP A 480 -53.82 11.52 20.45
N TYR A 481 -52.52 11.68 20.22
CA TYR A 481 -51.77 12.86 20.67
C TYR A 481 -52.16 14.09 19.86
N THR A 482 -52.51 15.18 20.55
CA THR A 482 -52.91 16.45 19.93
C THR A 482 -51.80 17.47 19.84
N SER A 483 -50.73 17.33 20.61
CA SER A 483 -49.57 18.21 20.58
C SER A 483 -48.25 17.45 20.70
N ILE A 484 -47.18 18.06 20.21
CA ILE A 484 -45.83 17.53 20.36
C ILE A 484 -45.42 17.41 21.85
N ASN A 485 -45.99 18.28 22.71
CA ASN A 485 -45.75 18.23 24.17
C ASN A 485 -46.37 16.99 24.81
N ASP A 486 -47.56 16.53 24.30
CA ASP A 486 -48.20 15.32 24.82
C ASP A 486 -47.33 14.10 24.57
N ILE A 487 -46.77 14.00 23.34
CA ILE A 487 -45.83 12.94 23.00
C ILE A 487 -44.56 13.03 23.85
N ALA A 488 -43.98 14.24 24.00
CA ALA A 488 -42.80 14.45 24.83
C ALA A 488 -42.99 14.00 26.26
N ASN A 489 -44.15 14.32 26.87
CA ASN A 489 -44.49 13.91 28.24
C ASN A 489 -44.67 12.40 28.35
N ALA A 490 -45.37 11.76 27.38
CA ALA A 490 -45.61 10.33 27.38
C ALA A 490 -44.32 9.49 27.30
N PHE A 491 -43.30 9.97 26.57
CA PHE A 491 -42.03 9.27 26.41
C PHE A 491 -40.89 9.85 27.26
N ASN A 492 -41.20 10.73 28.20
CA ASN A 492 -40.20 11.44 29.03
C ASN A 492 -39.08 12.09 28.15
N ALA A 493 -39.45 12.57 26.98
CA ALA A 493 -38.56 13.22 26.04
C ALA A 493 -38.63 14.75 26.15
N LYS A 494 -37.60 15.44 25.63
CA LYS A 494 -37.57 16.91 25.63
C LYS A 494 -37.99 17.45 24.26
N VAL A 495 -38.80 18.51 24.26
CA VAL A 495 -39.04 19.29 23.04
C VAL A 495 -37.84 20.20 22.83
N ASN A 496 -37.14 20.00 21.74
CA ASN A 496 -35.98 20.77 21.34
C ASN A 496 -36.35 21.73 20.18
N PRO A 497 -35.93 23.00 20.25
CA PRO A 497 -36.09 23.90 19.11
C PRO A 497 -35.04 23.61 18.03
N ILE A 498 -35.44 23.84 16.78
CA ILE A 498 -34.55 23.93 15.61
C ILE A 498 -34.72 25.32 15.03
N ASP A 499 -33.61 25.99 14.77
CA ASP A 499 -33.59 27.28 14.10
C ASP A 499 -32.58 27.27 12.97
N GLY A 500 -33.02 27.70 11.79
CA GLY A 500 -32.14 27.84 10.63
C GLY A 500 -31.51 26.55 10.11
N LEU A 501 -32.12 25.38 10.34
CA LEU A 501 -31.64 24.11 9.76
C LEU A 501 -31.63 24.21 8.24
N ARG A 502 -30.51 23.86 7.61
CA ARG A 502 -30.38 23.85 6.15
C ARG A 502 -30.59 22.45 5.60
N LEU A 503 -31.13 22.35 4.37
CA LEU A 503 -31.39 21.06 3.74
C LEU A 503 -30.11 20.29 3.45
N ASN A 504 -29.01 20.97 3.16
CA ASN A 504 -27.68 20.39 2.93
C ASN A 504 -26.86 20.15 4.20
N SER A 505 -27.46 20.28 5.39
CA SER A 505 -26.79 19.94 6.64
C SER A 505 -26.72 18.41 6.78
N ASP A 506 -25.65 17.91 7.37
CA ASP A 506 -25.52 16.51 7.77
C ASP A 506 -25.89 16.30 9.25
N ILE A 507 -25.96 17.39 10.01
CA ILE A 507 -26.18 17.39 11.45
C ILE A 507 -27.58 17.86 11.76
N PHE A 508 -28.35 17.05 12.48
CA PHE A 508 -29.69 17.38 12.92
C PHE A 508 -29.71 17.85 14.38
N GLY A 509 -29.76 19.14 14.61
CA GLY A 509 -29.85 19.72 15.94
C GLY A 509 -28.72 19.26 16.87
N LYS A 510 -29.11 18.70 18.04
CA LYS A 510 -28.16 18.16 19.03
C LYS A 510 -27.89 16.66 18.83
N GLU A 511 -28.62 16.01 17.94
CA GLU A 511 -28.62 14.55 17.75
C GLU A 511 -27.51 14.07 16.78
N GLY A 512 -26.70 15.01 16.26
CA GLY A 512 -25.52 14.69 15.46
C GLY A 512 -25.86 14.36 13.99
N TYR A 513 -25.00 13.54 13.37
CA TYR A 513 -25.11 13.14 11.96
C TYR A 513 -26.42 12.36 11.72
N ASN A 514 -27.37 12.95 11.01
CA ASN A 514 -28.64 12.31 10.68
C ASN A 514 -29.29 12.94 9.44
N PRO A 515 -28.77 12.69 8.24
CA PRO A 515 -29.31 13.23 6.99
C PRO A 515 -30.75 12.74 6.72
N GLY A 516 -31.11 11.53 7.15
CA GLY A 516 -32.48 11.00 7.06
C GLY A 516 -33.49 11.82 7.85
N ALA A 517 -33.14 12.24 9.08
CA ALA A 517 -33.99 13.10 9.89
C ALA A 517 -34.15 14.51 9.27
N ILE A 518 -33.09 15.02 8.62
CA ILE A 518 -33.15 16.31 7.89
C ILE A 518 -34.15 16.20 6.74
N GLY A 519 -34.02 15.16 5.92
CA GLY A 519 -34.96 14.90 4.81
C GLY A 519 -36.41 14.75 5.30
N ALA A 520 -36.62 13.99 6.37
CA ALA A 520 -37.93 13.80 6.98
C ALA A 520 -38.52 15.12 7.54
N PHE A 521 -37.68 15.94 8.19
CA PHE A 521 -38.07 17.25 8.69
C PHE A 521 -38.49 18.20 7.56
N PHE A 522 -37.72 18.28 6.48
CA PHE A 522 -38.06 19.14 5.33
C PHE A 522 -39.30 18.63 4.59
N GLY A 523 -39.53 17.30 4.55
CA GLY A 523 -40.71 16.66 3.99
C GLY A 523 -41.99 16.79 4.85
N ALA A 524 -41.84 17.15 6.13
CA ALA A 524 -42.99 17.29 7.02
C ALA A 524 -43.89 18.48 6.63
N THR A 525 -45.21 18.31 6.84
CA THR A 525 -46.20 19.37 6.62
C THR A 525 -46.04 20.47 7.64
N GLU A 526 -46.11 21.74 7.19
CA GLU A 526 -45.94 22.91 8.06
C GLU A 526 -47.04 23.02 9.12
N ASN A 527 -46.63 23.42 10.34
CA ASN A 527 -47.51 23.65 11.48
C ASN A 527 -48.35 22.43 11.93
N THR A 528 -47.95 21.23 11.52
CA THR A 528 -48.58 19.96 11.96
C THR A 528 -47.53 19.07 12.62
N ILE A 529 -47.98 18.13 13.44
CA ILE A 529 -47.12 17.06 13.98
C ILE A 529 -46.82 16.07 12.86
N SER A 530 -45.55 15.78 12.61
CA SER A 530 -45.16 14.79 11.61
C SER A 530 -45.51 13.36 12.05
N PRO A 531 -45.67 12.42 11.12
CA PRO A 531 -45.52 11.02 11.44
C PRO A 531 -44.16 10.75 12.11
N PRO A 532 -44.06 9.72 12.98
CA PRO A 532 -42.78 9.33 13.57
C PRO A 532 -41.79 8.89 12.49
N PHE A 533 -40.55 9.35 12.59
CA PHE A 533 -39.45 8.95 11.71
C PHE A 533 -38.43 8.11 12.46
N ILE A 534 -38.17 6.90 11.97
CA ILE A 534 -37.17 5.98 12.54
C ILE A 534 -35.78 6.35 11.99
N SER A 535 -34.86 6.58 12.90
CA SER A 535 -33.43 6.68 12.62
C SER A 535 -32.68 5.49 13.24
N ASP A 536 -31.37 5.40 13.00
CA ASP A 536 -30.56 4.26 13.48
C ASP A 536 -30.63 4.05 15.01
N ASN A 537 -30.70 5.12 15.78
CA ASN A 537 -30.60 5.07 17.24
C ASN A 537 -31.83 5.67 17.98
N GLY A 538 -32.90 5.99 17.27
CA GLY A 538 -34.07 6.60 17.90
C GLY A 538 -35.19 6.97 16.91
N VAL A 539 -36.26 7.51 17.46
CA VAL A 539 -37.43 7.96 16.73
C VAL A 539 -37.58 9.47 16.89
N PHE A 540 -37.76 10.14 15.77
CA PHE A 540 -38.04 11.58 15.71
C PHE A 540 -39.51 11.83 15.46
N VAL A 541 -40.06 12.90 16.06
CA VAL A 541 -41.30 13.54 15.67
C VAL A 541 -41.05 15.01 15.53
N PHE A 542 -41.50 15.59 14.44
CA PHE A 542 -41.25 16.98 14.07
C PHE A 542 -42.52 17.84 14.11
N GLN A 543 -42.35 19.10 14.42
CA GLN A 543 -43.33 20.14 14.14
C GLN A 543 -42.60 21.27 13.44
N LYS A 544 -42.62 21.23 12.09
CA LYS A 544 -41.94 22.20 11.24
C LYS A 544 -42.72 23.49 11.21
N GLU A 545 -42.03 24.61 11.36
CA GLU A 545 -42.58 25.96 11.13
C GLU A 545 -42.42 26.36 9.66
N GLN A 546 -42.94 27.51 9.27
CA GLN A 546 -42.90 27.99 7.90
C GLN A 546 -41.46 28.12 7.39
N LYS A 547 -41.22 27.75 6.12
CA LYS A 547 -39.93 27.90 5.46
C LYS A 547 -39.55 29.38 5.34
N ASN A 548 -38.27 29.68 5.51
CA ASN A 548 -37.74 30.98 5.16
C ASN A 548 -37.84 31.18 3.64
N SER A 549 -38.26 32.38 3.21
CA SER A 549 -38.34 32.72 1.79
C SER A 549 -36.95 32.70 1.15
N ILE A 550 -36.83 32.00 0.03
CA ILE A 550 -35.59 31.94 -0.75
C ILE A 550 -35.65 33.05 -1.80
N ASN A 551 -34.63 33.94 -1.83
CA ASN A 551 -34.48 34.87 -2.94
C ASN A 551 -33.88 34.10 -4.14
N ASN A 552 -34.70 33.87 -5.17
CA ASN A 552 -34.22 33.18 -6.37
C ASN A 552 -33.22 34.08 -7.13
N PRO A 553 -32.05 33.54 -7.51
CA PRO A 553 -31.10 34.25 -8.34
C PRO A 553 -31.66 34.47 -9.76
N ALA A 554 -31.08 35.41 -10.52
CA ALA A 554 -31.51 35.67 -11.89
C ALA A 554 -31.33 34.45 -12.82
N ASN A 555 -30.38 33.59 -12.53
CA ASN A 555 -30.17 32.31 -13.22
C ASN A 555 -29.39 31.35 -12.33
N PHE A 556 -29.38 30.04 -12.69
CA PHE A 556 -28.71 28.96 -11.97
C PHE A 556 -27.42 28.48 -12.64
N ASN A 557 -26.88 29.20 -13.61
CA ASN A 557 -25.74 28.77 -14.44
C ASN A 557 -24.49 28.44 -13.62
N GLN A 558 -24.21 29.15 -12.54
CA GLN A 558 -23.05 28.87 -11.68
C GLN A 558 -23.19 27.52 -10.97
N TYR A 559 -24.38 27.15 -10.56
CA TYR A 559 -24.67 25.88 -9.88
C TYR A 559 -24.66 24.71 -10.87
N GLN A 560 -25.21 24.89 -12.08
CA GLN A 560 -25.08 23.91 -13.16
C GLN A 560 -23.61 23.62 -13.49
N LYS A 561 -22.76 24.65 -13.61
CA LYS A 561 -21.33 24.49 -13.86
C LYS A 561 -20.63 23.76 -12.72
N LEU A 562 -21.01 24.02 -11.47
CA LEU A 562 -20.45 23.37 -10.31
C LEU A 562 -20.79 21.86 -10.31
N ILE A 563 -22.06 21.51 -10.49
CA ILE A 563 -22.51 20.11 -10.54
C ILE A 563 -21.87 19.40 -11.73
N THR A 564 -21.85 20.02 -12.91
CA THR A 564 -21.20 19.44 -14.09
C THR A 564 -19.72 19.16 -13.85
N ARG A 565 -19.01 20.06 -13.16
CA ARG A 565 -17.61 19.86 -12.80
C ARG A 565 -17.44 18.68 -11.82
N ASN A 566 -18.36 18.52 -10.86
CA ASN A 566 -18.34 17.39 -9.95
C ASN A 566 -18.54 16.07 -10.71
N TYR A 567 -19.52 15.99 -11.62
CA TYR A 567 -19.69 14.81 -12.49
C TYR A 567 -18.44 14.50 -13.32
N HIS A 568 -17.77 15.52 -13.86
CA HIS A 568 -16.53 15.33 -14.60
C HIS A 568 -15.40 14.80 -13.71
N SER A 569 -15.29 15.26 -12.46
CA SER A 569 -14.32 14.75 -11.48
C SER A 569 -14.62 13.30 -11.10
N GLU A 570 -15.89 12.95 -10.94
CA GLU A 570 -16.31 11.56 -10.68
C GLU A 570 -15.94 10.63 -11.85
N VAL A 571 -16.08 11.09 -13.10
CA VAL A 571 -15.61 10.31 -14.26
C VAL A 571 -14.12 10.03 -14.17
N ASP A 572 -13.31 11.04 -13.80
CA ASP A 572 -11.86 10.86 -13.67
C ASP A 572 -11.49 9.84 -12.57
N LEU A 573 -12.28 9.76 -11.52
CA LEU A 573 -12.00 8.89 -10.38
C LEU A 573 -12.59 7.48 -10.53
N LEU A 574 -13.79 7.35 -11.09
CA LEU A 574 -14.58 6.12 -10.97
C LEU A 574 -14.75 5.35 -12.29
N LEU A 575 -14.39 5.93 -13.44
CA LEU A 575 -14.68 5.32 -14.74
C LEU A 575 -14.06 3.93 -14.90
N ILE A 576 -12.80 3.78 -14.53
CA ILE A 576 -12.08 2.50 -14.66
C ILE A 576 -12.70 1.45 -13.74
N ASP A 577 -12.99 1.81 -12.51
CA ASP A 577 -13.63 0.90 -11.55
C ASP A 577 -15.04 0.49 -12.03
N ALA A 578 -15.82 1.44 -12.55
CA ALA A 578 -17.12 1.15 -13.11
C ALA A 578 -17.06 0.18 -14.32
N ILE A 579 -16.04 0.34 -15.20
CA ILE A 579 -15.84 -0.60 -16.31
C ILE A 579 -15.40 -1.98 -15.81
N LYS A 580 -14.61 -2.02 -14.74
CA LYS A 580 -14.06 -3.25 -14.15
C LYS A 580 -15.10 -4.08 -13.40
N MET A 581 -16.11 -3.44 -12.78
CA MET A 581 -17.12 -4.11 -11.95
C MET A 581 -17.82 -5.29 -12.63
N ASP A 582 -18.06 -5.21 -13.95
CA ASP A 582 -18.76 -6.24 -14.72
C ASP A 582 -17.80 -7.21 -15.43
N LYS A 583 -16.52 -7.22 -15.05
CA LYS A 583 -15.50 -7.99 -15.77
C LYS A 583 -14.90 -9.09 -14.92
N ASP A 584 -14.86 -10.29 -15.49
CA ASP A 584 -14.10 -11.40 -14.90
C ASP A 584 -12.62 -11.09 -14.97
N MET A 585 -12.00 -11.02 -13.81
CA MET A 585 -10.56 -10.80 -13.66
C MET A 585 -9.92 -11.91 -12.84
N THR A 586 -8.89 -12.53 -13.40
CA THR A 586 -8.01 -13.46 -12.68
C THR A 586 -6.66 -12.78 -12.48
N ASP A 587 -6.32 -12.49 -11.24
CA ASP A 587 -5.04 -11.91 -10.82
C ASP A 587 -4.18 -13.00 -10.18
N ASN A 588 -3.13 -13.40 -10.87
CA ASN A 588 -2.20 -14.42 -10.42
C ASN A 588 -0.86 -13.86 -9.96
N ARG A 589 -0.73 -12.54 -9.74
CA ARG A 589 0.51 -11.92 -9.25
C ARG A 589 1.08 -12.61 -8.03
N PHE A 590 0.20 -13.08 -7.15
CA PHE A 590 0.60 -13.82 -5.96
C PHE A 590 1.54 -15.01 -6.25
N ASN A 591 1.35 -15.70 -7.37
CA ASN A 591 2.14 -16.89 -7.71
C ASN A 591 3.56 -16.55 -8.21
N PHE A 592 3.80 -15.29 -8.57
CA PHE A 592 5.05 -14.83 -9.20
C PHE A 592 5.85 -13.85 -8.35
N TYR A 593 5.16 -13.04 -7.54
CA TYR A 593 5.77 -11.93 -6.78
C TYR A 593 5.61 -12.07 -5.28
#